data_4f9b2b7a1c0681bfa0e1b1382816e04d
#
_entry.id   4f9b2b7a1c0681bfa0e1b1382816e04d
#
_cell.length_a   1.000
_cell.length_b   1.000
_cell.length_c   1.000
_cell.angle_alpha   90.00
_cell.angle_beta   90.00
_cell.angle_gamma   90.00
#
_symmetry.space_group_name_H-M   'P 1'
#
loop_
_entity.id
_entity.type
_entity.pdbx_description
1 polymer ?
#
loop_
_entity_poly.entity_id
_entity_poly.type
_entity_poly.pdbx_seq_one_letter_code
_entity_poly.pdbx_strand_id
1 'polypeptide(L)'
;MGLLKGSLTFSRYRVKGEVPEEFRPFFDRQIKKYAFQELTASAEEQAFGWTCLENPLDTRFEGAKYSAGDFFYFALRVDKKSIPPALLRLKCLEEERKTLKDSGKKRLFREQTKEIKERIYLHLLTRAYPVPSLYDVLWAPTGGWLLIGSHADKVFEIFEDLFKISFNTKFTPCLPWDAEHLDRKTAAAVSALEGGSFLEPAKGSGEKGEPSLLAREFLTWLWFKSEERNGTIAIPGKTEVELTFEKRVVLESGEGEYAETVACQGLHADLREGKAAIREGKKVREARLRLEKDGDRWEFTLKADRFQFQSMKLPQTGGLDAEGEEKEGGILERIYLVETALKTMDELFAFFLSRRLSAQWASEEIPRVKTWLKG
;
A
#
# COMPACT_ATOMS: atom_id res chain seq x y z
N MET A 1 -10.79 9.65 -2.46
CA MET A 1 -10.34 9.66 -1.06
C MET A 1 -8.83 9.54 -1.09
N GLY A 2 -8.12 10.52 -0.58
CA GLY A 2 -6.68 10.54 -0.78
C GLY A 2 -5.96 11.63 -0.02
N LEU A 3 -4.82 12.05 -0.56
CA LEU A 3 -3.90 12.99 0.07
C LEU A 3 -4.55 14.32 0.45
N LEU A 4 -5.37 14.87 -0.42
CA LEU A 4 -6.00 16.19 -0.19
C LEU A 4 -7.25 16.10 0.70
N LYS A 5 -7.99 15.00 0.67
CA LYS A 5 -9.27 14.92 1.39
C LYS A 5 -9.61 13.47 1.81
N GLY A 6 -10.11 13.33 3.03
CA GLY A 6 -10.55 12.04 3.55
C GLY A 6 -9.41 11.14 4.02
N SER A 7 -9.60 9.82 3.93
CA SER A 7 -8.63 8.82 4.36
C SER A 7 -7.65 8.45 3.26
N LEU A 8 -6.41 8.16 3.65
CA LEU A 8 -5.34 7.76 2.74
C LEU A 8 -5.16 6.24 2.75
N THR A 9 -4.89 5.70 1.57
CA THR A 9 -4.40 4.32 1.41
C THR A 9 -3.17 4.39 0.56
N PHE A 10 -2.04 3.88 1.03
CA PHE A 10 -0.78 4.02 0.30
C PHE A 10 0.23 2.93 0.63
N SER A 11 1.15 2.76 -0.31
CA SER A 11 2.41 2.04 -0.16
C SER A 11 3.56 3.03 -0.16
N ARG A 12 4.61 2.73 0.59
CA ARG A 12 5.79 3.59 0.79
C ARG A 12 7.00 3.04 0.03
N TYR A 13 7.72 3.93 -0.65
CA TYR A 13 8.90 3.60 -1.42
C TYR A 13 10.05 4.56 -1.12
N ARG A 14 11.27 4.09 -1.29
CA ARG A 14 12.48 4.89 -1.30
C ARG A 14 12.89 5.13 -2.74
N VAL A 15 13.11 6.38 -3.10
CA VAL A 15 13.61 6.80 -4.41
C VAL A 15 15.12 6.76 -4.42
N LYS A 16 15.71 6.09 -5.41
CA LYS A 16 17.16 5.98 -5.61
C LYS A 16 17.56 6.73 -6.88
N GLY A 17 18.52 7.60 -6.76
CA GLY A 17 19.05 8.40 -7.87
C GLY A 17 19.41 9.80 -7.42
N GLU A 18 20.19 10.49 -8.22
CA GLU A 18 20.52 11.87 -7.96
C GLU A 18 19.37 12.77 -8.42
N VAL A 19 18.95 13.65 -7.53
CA VAL A 19 17.98 14.71 -7.85
C VAL A 19 18.78 15.83 -8.52
N PRO A 20 18.44 16.23 -9.78
CA PRO A 20 19.13 17.34 -10.44
C PRO A 20 19.10 18.63 -9.60
N GLU A 21 20.12 19.46 -9.67
CA GLU A 21 20.17 20.76 -8.96
C GLU A 21 18.95 21.64 -9.31
N GLU A 22 18.54 21.65 -10.58
CA GLU A 22 17.34 22.35 -11.05
C GLU A 22 16.12 21.38 -11.13
N PHE A 23 15.82 20.72 -10.03
CA PHE A 23 14.78 19.67 -10.02
C PHE A 23 13.39 20.19 -10.40
N ARG A 24 12.97 21.36 -9.91
CA ARG A 24 11.62 21.90 -10.19
C ARG A 24 11.39 22.16 -11.70
N PRO A 25 12.27 22.84 -12.45
CA PRO A 25 12.12 22.99 -13.89
C PRO A 25 12.20 21.66 -14.65
N PHE A 26 13.01 20.72 -14.18
CA PHE A 26 13.07 19.37 -14.75
C PHE A 26 11.74 18.64 -14.54
N PHE A 27 11.22 18.62 -13.31
CA PHE A 27 9.96 17.99 -12.97
C PHE A 27 8.80 18.57 -13.79
N ASP A 28 8.70 19.91 -13.88
CA ASP A 28 7.67 20.60 -14.66
C ASP A 28 7.63 20.16 -16.12
N ARG A 29 8.80 20.09 -16.76
CA ARG A 29 8.89 19.60 -18.14
C ARG A 29 8.47 18.13 -18.27
N GLN A 30 8.88 17.29 -17.34
CA GLN A 30 8.63 15.85 -17.44
C GLN A 30 7.18 15.48 -17.12
N ILE A 31 6.59 16.09 -16.10
CA ILE A 31 5.19 15.80 -15.76
C ILE A 31 4.24 16.21 -16.88
N LYS A 32 4.50 17.34 -17.55
CA LYS A 32 3.76 17.81 -18.73
C LYS A 32 3.97 16.93 -19.94
N LYS A 33 5.20 16.45 -20.16
CA LYS A 33 5.54 15.55 -21.28
C LYS A 33 4.81 14.22 -21.19
N TYR A 34 4.67 13.67 -20.01
CA TYR A 34 4.02 12.39 -19.75
C TYR A 34 2.63 12.56 -19.10
N ALA A 35 2.01 13.71 -19.34
CA ALA A 35 0.64 13.97 -18.92
C ALA A 35 -0.33 12.99 -19.57
N PHE A 36 -1.41 12.69 -18.87
CA PHE A 36 -2.45 11.80 -19.36
C PHE A 36 -3.05 12.32 -20.68
N GLN A 37 -3.21 11.40 -21.63
CA GLN A 37 -3.89 11.65 -22.89
C GLN A 37 -5.12 10.76 -22.98
N GLU A 38 -6.25 11.33 -23.36
CA GLU A 38 -7.50 10.61 -23.45
C GLU A 38 -7.45 9.53 -24.53
N LEU A 39 -8.07 8.37 -24.22
CA LEU A 39 -8.36 7.34 -25.19
C LEU A 39 -9.41 7.86 -26.18
N THR A 40 -8.97 8.31 -27.33
CA THR A 40 -9.88 8.53 -28.46
C THR A 40 -10.51 7.22 -28.89
N ALA A 41 -11.37 7.20 -29.92
CA ALA A 41 -12.06 6.01 -30.44
C ALA A 41 -11.06 4.98 -31.06
N SER A 42 -10.11 4.53 -30.27
CA SER A 42 -9.05 3.58 -30.62
C SER A 42 -9.38 2.18 -30.09
N ALA A 43 -8.74 1.17 -30.67
CA ALA A 43 -8.78 -0.21 -30.17
C ALA A 43 -7.85 -0.45 -28.96
N GLU A 44 -7.28 0.59 -28.38
CA GLU A 44 -6.49 0.50 -27.16
C GLU A 44 -7.38 0.23 -25.96
N GLU A 45 -6.96 -0.71 -25.14
CA GLU A 45 -7.69 -1.12 -23.94
C GLU A 45 -7.46 -0.20 -22.73
N GLN A 46 -6.31 0.50 -22.73
CA GLN A 46 -5.87 1.27 -21.58
C GLN A 46 -5.03 2.48 -21.99
N ALA A 47 -5.23 3.60 -21.29
CA ALA A 47 -4.31 4.75 -21.30
C ALA A 47 -3.93 5.10 -19.88
N PHE A 48 -2.73 5.63 -19.70
CA PHE A 48 -2.26 6.11 -18.40
C PHE A 48 -1.32 7.31 -18.59
N GLY A 49 -1.24 8.12 -17.55
CA GLY A 49 -0.40 9.31 -17.53
C GLY A 49 -0.58 10.11 -16.26
N TRP A 50 0.18 11.20 -16.14
CA TRP A 50 0.09 12.08 -15.00
C TRP A 50 -1.05 13.08 -15.14
N THR A 51 -1.68 13.42 -14.03
CA THR A 51 -2.70 14.47 -13.95
C THR A 51 -2.58 15.23 -12.63
N CYS A 52 -3.13 16.44 -12.60
CA CYS A 52 -3.18 17.23 -11.39
C CYS A 52 -4.04 16.52 -10.33
N LEU A 53 -3.55 16.44 -9.10
CA LEU A 53 -4.26 15.78 -8.01
C LEU A 53 -5.53 16.53 -7.61
N GLU A 54 -5.51 17.86 -7.66
CA GLU A 54 -6.65 18.70 -7.31
C GLU A 54 -7.77 18.63 -8.36
N ASN A 55 -7.38 18.56 -9.63
CA ASN A 55 -8.31 18.47 -10.74
C ASN A 55 -7.85 17.40 -11.75
N PRO A 56 -8.44 16.22 -11.71
CA PRO A 56 -8.07 15.10 -12.61
C PRO A 56 -8.27 15.37 -14.11
N LEU A 57 -8.96 16.45 -14.46
CA LEU A 57 -9.12 16.89 -15.85
C LEU A 57 -7.99 17.83 -16.31
N ASP A 58 -7.22 18.37 -15.36
CA ASP A 58 -6.08 19.22 -15.67
C ASP A 58 -4.84 18.34 -15.93
N THR A 59 -4.51 18.24 -17.22
CA THR A 59 -3.30 17.57 -17.73
C THR A 59 -2.24 18.57 -18.18
N ARG A 60 -2.50 19.88 -18.07
CA ARG A 60 -1.56 20.96 -18.45
C ARG A 60 -0.67 21.38 -17.30
N PHE A 61 -1.08 21.07 -16.06
CA PHE A 61 -0.35 21.46 -14.85
C PHE A 61 -0.05 22.96 -14.78
N GLU A 62 -1.05 23.78 -15.09
CA GLU A 62 -0.91 25.23 -15.08
C GLU A 62 -0.83 25.76 -13.64
N GLY A 63 0.05 26.75 -13.42
CA GLY A 63 0.19 27.43 -12.13
C GLY A 63 0.88 26.61 -11.03
N ALA A 64 1.72 25.63 -11.36
CA ALA A 64 2.50 24.81 -10.42
C ALA A 64 1.67 24.14 -9.29
N LYS A 65 0.40 23.81 -9.56
CA LYS A 65 -0.55 23.15 -8.63
C LYS A 65 -0.19 21.68 -8.30
N TYR A 66 1.07 21.36 -8.32
CA TYR A 66 1.61 20.01 -8.08
C TYR A 66 2.71 20.02 -7.03
N SER A 67 2.95 21.14 -6.36
CA SER A 67 3.99 21.24 -5.33
C SER A 67 3.56 22.13 -4.16
N ALA A 68 4.00 21.75 -2.95
CA ALA A 68 3.93 22.56 -1.73
C ALA A 68 5.25 22.37 -0.98
N GLY A 69 5.94 23.48 -0.67
CA GLY A 69 7.29 23.38 -0.12
C GLY A 69 8.18 22.51 -0.99
N ASP A 70 8.87 21.55 -0.42
CA ASP A 70 9.76 20.60 -1.11
C ASP A 70 9.05 19.31 -1.57
N PHE A 71 7.73 19.25 -1.44
CA PHE A 71 6.93 18.11 -1.82
C PHE A 71 6.26 18.29 -3.18
N PHE A 72 6.18 17.21 -3.94
CA PHE A 72 5.42 17.13 -5.17
C PHE A 72 4.24 16.17 -4.99
N TYR A 73 3.04 16.63 -5.37
CA TYR A 73 1.81 15.86 -5.27
C TYR A 73 1.04 15.91 -6.59
N PHE A 74 0.76 14.77 -7.13
CA PHE A 74 0.10 14.60 -8.42
C PHE A 74 -0.65 13.27 -8.43
N ALA A 75 -1.27 12.89 -9.53
CA ALA A 75 -1.96 11.61 -9.63
C ALA A 75 -1.52 10.83 -10.86
N LEU A 76 -1.46 9.50 -10.72
CA LEU A 76 -1.50 8.57 -11.83
C LEU A 76 -2.96 8.37 -12.20
N ARG A 77 -3.36 8.75 -13.42
CA ARG A 77 -4.63 8.38 -14.00
C ARG A 77 -4.45 7.18 -14.91
N VAL A 78 -5.32 6.18 -14.73
CA VAL A 78 -5.39 4.97 -15.56
C VAL A 78 -6.81 4.83 -16.02
N ASP A 79 -7.05 5.00 -17.31
CA ASP A 79 -8.35 4.79 -17.94
C ASP A 79 -8.35 3.43 -18.62
N LYS A 80 -9.30 2.58 -18.28
CA LYS A 80 -9.41 1.23 -18.81
C LYS A 80 -10.77 0.97 -19.41
N LYS A 81 -10.79 0.49 -20.67
CA LYS A 81 -11.98 -0.02 -21.30
C LYS A 81 -12.23 -1.46 -20.87
N SER A 82 -13.45 -1.79 -20.55
CA SER A 82 -13.84 -3.14 -20.16
C SER A 82 -15.11 -3.53 -20.90
N ILE A 83 -15.09 -4.70 -21.52
CA ILE A 83 -16.25 -5.26 -22.20
C ILE A 83 -16.85 -6.33 -21.30
N PRO A 84 -18.12 -6.17 -20.85
CA PRO A 84 -18.79 -7.19 -20.05
C PRO A 84 -18.80 -8.53 -20.77
N PRO A 85 -18.35 -9.63 -20.15
CA PRO A 85 -18.29 -10.95 -20.81
C PRO A 85 -19.64 -11.43 -21.36
N ALA A 86 -20.74 -11.11 -20.68
CA ALA A 86 -22.09 -11.43 -21.12
C ALA A 86 -22.46 -10.71 -22.43
N LEU A 87 -22.10 -9.42 -22.57
CA LEU A 87 -22.32 -8.65 -23.79
C LEU A 87 -21.51 -9.22 -24.96
N LEU A 88 -20.23 -9.49 -24.75
CA LEU A 88 -19.37 -10.10 -25.77
C LEU A 88 -19.95 -11.43 -26.25
N ARG A 89 -20.37 -12.31 -25.33
CA ARG A 89 -20.96 -13.60 -25.62
C ARG A 89 -22.24 -13.47 -26.49
N LEU A 90 -23.14 -12.55 -26.11
CA LEU A 90 -24.37 -12.32 -26.86
C LEU A 90 -24.09 -11.82 -28.27
N LYS A 91 -23.17 -10.87 -28.42
CA LYS A 91 -22.81 -10.33 -29.74
C LYS A 91 -22.11 -11.36 -30.62
N CYS A 92 -21.28 -12.22 -30.05
CA CYS A 92 -20.70 -13.34 -30.78
C CYS A 92 -21.79 -14.31 -31.26
N LEU A 93 -22.76 -14.70 -30.44
CA LEU A 93 -23.86 -15.57 -30.80
C LEU A 93 -24.75 -14.97 -31.91
N GLU A 94 -25.00 -13.66 -31.87
CA GLU A 94 -25.74 -12.96 -32.95
C GLU A 94 -25.00 -13.08 -34.30
N GLU A 95 -23.69 -12.81 -34.29
CA GLU A 95 -22.87 -12.82 -35.50
C GLU A 95 -22.63 -14.25 -36.02
N GLU A 96 -22.44 -15.22 -35.14
CA GLU A 96 -22.35 -16.64 -35.51
C GLU A 96 -23.61 -17.13 -36.20
N ARG A 97 -24.80 -16.80 -35.68
CA ARG A 97 -26.09 -17.13 -36.29
C ARG A 97 -26.24 -16.49 -37.66
N LYS A 98 -25.84 -15.24 -37.81
CA LYS A 98 -25.86 -14.54 -39.11
C LYS A 98 -24.93 -15.22 -40.10
N THR A 99 -23.70 -15.51 -39.73
CA THR A 99 -22.68 -16.15 -40.55
C THR A 99 -23.13 -17.56 -41.01
N LEU A 100 -23.77 -18.35 -40.13
CA LEU A 100 -24.34 -19.65 -40.47
C LEU A 100 -25.44 -19.52 -41.48
N LYS A 101 -26.35 -18.56 -41.33
CA LYS A 101 -27.45 -18.31 -42.24
C LYS A 101 -26.96 -17.89 -43.64
N ASP A 102 -25.98 -16.95 -43.66
CA ASP A 102 -25.44 -16.42 -44.91
C ASP A 102 -24.59 -17.45 -45.67
N SER A 103 -23.89 -18.32 -44.96
CA SER A 103 -23.02 -19.36 -45.55
C SER A 103 -23.73 -20.69 -45.86
N GLY A 104 -24.98 -20.90 -45.40
CA GLY A 104 -25.70 -22.15 -45.53
C GLY A 104 -25.09 -23.32 -44.74
N LYS A 105 -24.11 -23.08 -43.89
CA LYS A 105 -23.40 -24.10 -43.09
C LYS A 105 -24.19 -24.47 -41.84
N LYS A 106 -24.12 -25.73 -41.44
CA LYS A 106 -24.71 -26.18 -40.16
C LYS A 106 -23.86 -25.89 -38.94
N ARG A 107 -22.56 -25.67 -39.15
CA ARG A 107 -21.58 -25.42 -38.04
C ARG A 107 -20.43 -24.55 -38.51
N LEU A 108 -19.94 -23.69 -37.65
CA LEU A 108 -18.69 -22.94 -37.84
C LEU A 108 -17.48 -23.76 -37.38
N PHE A 109 -16.36 -23.57 -38.04
CA PHE A 109 -15.08 -24.11 -37.59
C PHE A 109 -14.53 -23.26 -36.42
N ARG A 110 -13.66 -23.87 -35.58
CA ARG A 110 -13.09 -23.23 -34.40
C ARG A 110 -12.39 -21.92 -34.73
N GLU A 111 -11.68 -21.86 -35.86
CA GLU A 111 -11.00 -20.63 -36.31
C GLU A 111 -12.00 -19.52 -36.66
N GLN A 112 -13.06 -19.82 -37.36
CA GLN A 112 -14.10 -18.85 -37.69
C GLN A 112 -14.78 -18.27 -36.44
N THR A 113 -15.04 -19.11 -35.45
CA THR A 113 -15.58 -18.65 -34.15
C THR A 113 -14.58 -17.73 -33.42
N LYS A 114 -13.29 -18.04 -33.52
CA LYS A 114 -12.22 -17.20 -32.93
C LYS A 114 -12.15 -15.84 -33.64
N GLU A 115 -12.13 -15.80 -34.95
CA GLU A 115 -12.12 -14.57 -35.75
C GLU A 115 -13.35 -13.69 -35.48
N ILE A 116 -14.54 -14.29 -35.39
CA ILE A 116 -15.76 -13.58 -35.03
C ILE A 116 -15.62 -12.95 -33.66
N LYS A 117 -15.10 -13.69 -32.66
CA LYS A 117 -14.92 -13.19 -31.33
C LYS A 117 -13.94 -12.02 -31.28
N GLU A 118 -12.79 -12.13 -31.95
CA GLU A 118 -11.79 -11.06 -32.02
C GLU A 118 -12.35 -9.80 -32.69
N ARG A 119 -13.03 -9.95 -33.82
CA ARG A 119 -13.66 -8.83 -34.53
C ARG A 119 -14.73 -8.15 -33.69
N ILE A 120 -15.61 -8.92 -33.05
CA ILE A 120 -16.65 -8.36 -32.16
C ILE A 120 -16.03 -7.69 -30.93
N TYR A 121 -15.00 -8.30 -30.36
CA TYR A 121 -14.27 -7.70 -29.24
C TYR A 121 -13.70 -6.32 -29.60
N LEU A 122 -12.96 -6.21 -30.70
CA LEU A 122 -12.41 -4.95 -31.17
C LEU A 122 -13.50 -3.92 -31.50
N HIS A 123 -14.60 -4.35 -32.13
CA HIS A 123 -15.73 -3.48 -32.42
C HIS A 123 -16.41 -2.94 -31.14
N LEU A 124 -16.57 -3.77 -30.11
CA LEU A 124 -17.10 -3.33 -28.82
C LEU A 124 -16.09 -2.43 -28.08
N LEU A 125 -14.81 -2.73 -28.18
CA LEU A 125 -13.76 -1.96 -27.52
C LEU A 125 -13.66 -0.53 -28.04
N THR A 126 -13.81 -0.31 -29.35
CA THR A 126 -13.82 1.04 -29.94
C THR A 126 -15.01 1.89 -29.46
N ARG A 127 -16.08 1.25 -29.01
CA ARG A 127 -17.30 1.90 -28.50
C ARG A 127 -17.41 1.93 -26.98
N ALA A 128 -16.55 1.20 -26.29
CA ALA A 128 -16.55 1.16 -24.84
C ALA A 128 -16.03 2.49 -24.26
N TYR A 129 -16.73 3.00 -23.26
CA TYR A 129 -16.26 4.13 -22.48
C TYR A 129 -15.16 3.68 -21.53
N PRO A 130 -14.03 4.39 -21.46
CA PRO A 130 -13.00 4.10 -20.48
C PRO A 130 -13.50 4.44 -19.07
N VAL A 131 -13.15 3.61 -18.11
CA VAL A 131 -13.42 3.83 -16.69
C VAL A 131 -12.13 4.38 -16.05
N PRO A 132 -12.13 5.63 -15.56
CA PRO A 132 -10.96 6.23 -14.95
C PRO A 132 -10.71 5.70 -13.53
N SER A 133 -9.45 5.51 -13.21
CA SER A 133 -8.95 5.24 -11.87
C SER A 133 -7.82 6.21 -11.56
N LEU A 134 -7.85 6.77 -10.36
CA LEU A 134 -6.89 7.79 -9.91
C LEU A 134 -6.14 7.29 -8.69
N TYR A 135 -4.84 7.46 -8.71
CA TYR A 135 -3.94 7.07 -7.64
C TYR A 135 -3.06 8.24 -7.24
N ASP A 136 -3.24 8.70 -6.03
CA ASP A 136 -2.47 9.82 -5.49
C ASP A 136 -0.99 9.47 -5.40
N VAL A 137 -0.14 10.42 -5.71
CA VAL A 137 1.31 10.33 -5.58
C VAL A 137 1.81 11.51 -4.76
N LEU A 138 2.57 11.23 -3.73
CA LEU A 138 3.30 12.21 -2.94
C LEU A 138 4.78 11.86 -2.99
N TRP A 139 5.59 12.77 -3.51
CA TRP A 139 7.03 12.58 -3.64
C TRP A 139 7.78 13.66 -2.89
N ALA A 140 8.70 13.26 -2.04
CA ALA A 140 9.68 14.11 -1.35
C ALA A 140 11.08 13.86 -1.91
N PRO A 141 11.51 14.57 -2.96
CA PRO A 141 12.82 14.34 -3.59
C PRO A 141 13.97 14.50 -2.62
N THR A 142 13.97 15.58 -1.83
CA THR A 142 14.99 15.85 -0.81
C THR A 142 15.00 14.80 0.31
N GLY A 143 13.83 14.30 0.69
CA GLY A 143 13.67 13.23 1.67
C GLY A 143 13.95 11.83 1.11
N GLY A 144 14.04 11.68 -0.22
CA GLY A 144 14.30 10.40 -0.89
C GLY A 144 13.18 9.38 -0.73
N TRP A 145 11.91 9.80 -0.52
CA TRP A 145 10.79 8.90 -0.35
C TRP A 145 9.59 9.27 -1.22
N LEU A 146 8.75 8.30 -1.45
CA LEU A 146 7.57 8.37 -2.32
C LEU A 146 6.43 7.56 -1.71
N LEU A 147 5.21 8.10 -1.77
CA LEU A 147 3.97 7.39 -1.48
C LEU A 147 3.13 7.26 -2.75
N ILE A 148 2.55 6.08 -2.96
CA ILE A 148 1.56 5.84 -4.01
C ILE A 148 0.25 5.33 -3.41
N GLY A 149 -0.86 5.89 -3.82
CA GLY A 149 -2.21 5.63 -3.33
C GLY A 149 -2.80 4.28 -3.76
N SER A 150 -2.00 3.21 -3.77
CA SER A 150 -2.43 1.87 -4.17
C SER A 150 -1.69 0.77 -3.44
N HIS A 151 -2.35 -0.41 -3.33
CA HIS A 151 -1.74 -1.68 -2.89
C HIS A 151 -1.73 -2.74 -4.00
N ALA A 152 -2.25 -2.41 -5.20
CA ALA A 152 -2.40 -3.36 -6.29
C ALA A 152 -1.12 -3.44 -7.13
N ASP A 153 -0.57 -4.65 -7.30
CA ASP A 153 0.67 -4.88 -8.06
C ASP A 153 0.59 -4.38 -9.50
N LYS A 154 -0.56 -4.57 -10.18
CA LYS A 154 -0.77 -4.06 -11.55
C LYS A 154 -0.69 -2.54 -11.67
N VAL A 155 -1.14 -1.82 -10.64
CA VAL A 155 -1.04 -0.35 -10.61
C VAL A 155 0.41 0.04 -10.39
N PHE A 156 1.10 -0.71 -9.55
CA PHE A 156 2.50 -0.49 -9.27
C PHE A 156 3.38 -0.70 -10.50
N GLU A 157 3.16 -1.74 -11.30
CA GLU A 157 3.85 -1.99 -12.57
C GLU A 157 3.72 -0.79 -13.54
N ILE A 158 2.47 -0.32 -13.75
CA ILE A 158 2.21 0.86 -14.59
C ILE A 158 2.92 2.11 -14.03
N PHE A 159 2.84 2.28 -12.71
CA PHE A 159 3.46 3.41 -12.03
C PHE A 159 4.98 3.38 -12.16
N GLU A 160 5.61 2.23 -11.95
CA GLU A 160 7.06 2.05 -12.03
C GLU A 160 7.59 2.40 -13.41
N ASP A 161 6.97 1.86 -14.46
CA ASP A 161 7.35 2.13 -15.83
C ASP A 161 7.21 3.61 -16.17
N LEU A 162 6.06 4.21 -15.85
CA LEU A 162 5.80 5.61 -16.14
C LEU A 162 6.74 6.54 -15.34
N PHE A 163 6.95 6.26 -14.05
CA PHE A 163 7.82 7.06 -13.20
C PHE A 163 9.27 7.01 -13.67
N LYS A 164 9.76 5.82 -14.03
CA LYS A 164 11.10 5.61 -14.55
C LYS A 164 11.35 6.38 -15.85
N ILE A 165 10.43 6.30 -16.82
CA ILE A 165 10.57 7.02 -18.09
C ILE A 165 10.40 8.54 -17.92
N SER A 166 9.59 8.97 -16.96
CA SER A 166 9.36 10.39 -16.69
C SER A 166 10.55 11.03 -15.98
N PHE A 167 11.04 10.41 -14.92
CA PHE A 167 11.98 11.06 -14.00
C PHE A 167 13.37 10.43 -13.98
N ASN A 168 13.59 9.36 -14.76
CA ASN A 168 14.85 8.62 -14.82
C ASN A 168 15.37 8.16 -13.44
N THR A 169 14.47 7.84 -12.54
CA THR A 169 14.77 7.38 -11.19
C THR A 169 14.20 6.00 -10.94
N LYS A 170 14.82 5.27 -10.03
CA LYS A 170 14.34 3.96 -9.54
C LYS A 170 13.86 4.11 -8.12
N PHE A 171 12.98 3.23 -7.71
CA PHE A 171 12.52 3.17 -6.34
C PHE A 171 12.35 1.73 -5.88
N THR A 172 12.45 1.52 -4.58
CA THR A 172 12.31 0.22 -3.92
C THR A 172 11.30 0.36 -2.78
N PRO A 173 10.54 -0.69 -2.45
CA PRO A 173 9.68 -0.66 -1.27
C PRO A 173 10.47 -0.20 -0.04
N CYS A 174 9.88 0.67 0.78
CA CYS A 174 10.49 1.13 2.01
C CYS A 174 10.02 0.23 3.16
N LEU A 175 10.75 -0.85 3.41
CA LEU A 175 10.43 -1.83 4.44
C LEU A 175 11.35 -1.61 5.64
N PRO A 176 10.81 -1.50 6.89
CA PRO A 176 11.64 -1.18 8.06
C PRO A 176 12.70 -2.24 8.40
N TRP A 177 12.58 -3.45 7.85
CA TRP A 177 13.54 -4.57 8.05
C TRP A 177 14.56 -4.71 6.94
N ASP A 178 14.51 -3.87 5.91
CA ASP A 178 15.51 -3.93 4.84
C ASP A 178 16.89 -3.54 5.35
N ALA A 179 17.91 -4.27 4.89
CA ALA A 179 19.30 -4.03 5.26
C ALA A 179 19.78 -2.60 4.98
N GLU A 180 19.16 -1.92 4.01
CA GLU A 180 19.46 -0.52 3.68
C GLU A 180 18.98 0.49 4.74
N HIS A 181 18.04 0.08 5.59
CA HIS A 181 17.48 0.90 6.68
C HIS A 181 18.12 0.61 8.04
N LEU A 182 18.85 -0.50 8.12
CA LEU A 182 19.43 -1.00 9.35
C LEU A 182 20.94 -0.76 9.35
N ASP A 183 21.51 -0.57 10.52
CA ASP A 183 22.96 -0.64 10.66
C ASP A 183 23.47 -2.05 10.34
N ARG A 184 24.74 -2.15 9.95
CA ARG A 184 25.34 -3.40 9.48
C ARG A 184 25.19 -4.55 10.47
N LYS A 185 25.27 -4.28 11.79
CA LYS A 185 25.15 -5.30 12.83
C LYS A 185 23.72 -5.79 12.95
N THR A 186 22.76 -4.90 12.97
CA THR A 186 21.33 -5.19 13.03
C THR A 186 20.88 -5.93 11.77
N ALA A 187 21.32 -5.48 10.59
CA ALA A 187 21.02 -6.16 9.32
C ALA A 187 21.53 -7.61 9.29
N ALA A 188 22.76 -7.83 9.77
CA ALA A 188 23.31 -9.19 9.89
C ALA A 188 22.52 -10.05 10.88
N ALA A 189 22.10 -9.47 12.01
CA ALA A 189 21.29 -10.16 13.01
C ALA A 189 19.89 -10.50 12.49
N VAL A 190 19.25 -9.60 11.75
CA VAL A 190 17.96 -9.85 11.07
C VAL A 190 18.08 -10.98 10.04
N SER A 191 19.15 -10.96 9.22
CA SER A 191 19.41 -12.01 8.22
C SER A 191 19.71 -13.36 8.84
N ALA A 192 20.17 -13.38 10.08
CA ALA A 192 20.45 -14.61 10.84
C ALA A 192 19.23 -15.10 11.65
N LEU A 193 18.13 -14.33 11.70
CA LEU A 193 16.89 -14.80 12.30
C LEU A 193 16.33 -15.94 11.47
N GLU A 194 16.37 -17.12 12.06
CA GLU A 194 15.77 -18.31 11.47
C GLU A 194 14.24 -18.26 11.61
N GLY A 195 13.55 -18.85 10.64
CA GLY A 195 12.11 -19.03 10.71
C GLY A 195 11.74 -19.90 11.91
N GLY A 196 11.32 -19.26 13.00
CA GLY A 196 10.91 -19.93 14.23
C GLY A 196 9.59 -19.38 14.75
N SER A 197 8.98 -20.09 15.66
CA SER A 197 7.80 -19.59 16.36
C SER A 197 8.16 -18.32 17.15
N PHE A 198 7.31 -17.29 17.05
CA PHE A 198 7.39 -16.08 17.87
C PHE A 198 7.48 -16.38 19.38
N LEU A 199 6.92 -17.52 19.81
CA LEU A 199 6.84 -17.98 21.20
C LEU A 199 7.98 -18.92 21.62
N GLU A 200 8.91 -19.23 20.72
CA GLU A 200 10.06 -20.08 20.99
C GLU A 200 11.37 -19.32 20.73
N PRO A 201 12.41 -19.60 21.51
CA PRO A 201 13.76 -19.15 21.14
C PRO A 201 14.11 -19.77 19.78
N ALA A 202 14.73 -18.99 18.90
CA ALA A 202 15.19 -19.45 17.60
C ALA A 202 16.05 -20.71 17.78
N LYS A 203 15.48 -21.87 17.52
CA LYS A 203 16.22 -23.13 17.44
C LYS A 203 16.56 -23.34 15.97
N GLY A 204 17.83 -23.52 15.69
CA GLY A 204 18.36 -23.72 14.35
C GLY A 204 17.63 -24.82 13.58
N SER A 205 16.58 -24.47 12.87
CA SER A 205 15.91 -25.33 11.90
C SER A 205 16.61 -25.35 10.55
N GLY A 206 17.61 -24.46 10.35
CA GLY A 206 18.36 -24.33 9.10
C GLY A 206 17.60 -23.65 7.96
N GLU A 207 16.33 -23.35 8.14
CA GLU A 207 15.53 -22.61 7.16
C GLU A 207 15.54 -21.12 7.48
N LYS A 208 16.00 -20.31 6.54
CA LYS A 208 15.94 -18.84 6.64
C LYS A 208 14.47 -18.43 6.59
N GLY A 209 14.00 -17.82 7.65
CA GLY A 209 12.65 -17.24 7.68
C GLY A 209 12.50 -16.11 6.64
N GLU A 210 11.34 -16.00 6.05
CA GLU A 210 11.02 -14.85 5.20
C GLU A 210 11.02 -13.57 6.05
N PRO A 211 11.71 -12.50 5.62
CA PRO A 211 11.74 -11.24 6.36
C PRO A 211 10.35 -10.61 6.61
N SER A 212 9.36 -10.92 5.77
CA SER A 212 7.95 -10.51 5.94
C SER A 212 7.33 -11.06 7.24
N LEU A 213 7.79 -12.23 7.72
CA LEU A 213 7.33 -12.81 8.97
C LEU A 213 7.71 -11.95 10.18
N LEU A 214 8.81 -11.20 10.10
CA LEU A 214 9.24 -10.28 11.15
C LEU A 214 8.22 -9.14 11.36
N ALA A 215 7.61 -8.66 10.28
CA ALA A 215 6.56 -7.65 10.37
C ALA A 215 5.25 -8.21 10.97
N ARG A 216 4.94 -9.48 10.72
CA ARG A 216 3.82 -10.17 11.38
C ARG A 216 4.10 -10.38 12.87
N GLU A 217 5.33 -10.70 13.23
CA GLU A 217 5.77 -10.75 14.64
C GLU A 217 5.66 -9.38 15.31
N PHE A 218 6.04 -8.33 14.62
CA PHE A 218 5.89 -6.96 15.09
C PHE A 218 4.42 -6.61 15.41
N LEU A 219 3.48 -6.89 14.50
CA LEU A 219 2.06 -6.64 14.76
C LEU A 219 1.53 -7.50 15.92
N THR A 220 1.99 -8.74 16.04
CA THR A 220 1.62 -9.62 17.17
C THR A 220 2.14 -9.06 18.50
N TRP A 221 3.39 -8.58 18.50
CA TRP A 221 4.00 -7.93 19.66
C TRP A 221 3.33 -6.60 20.01
N LEU A 222 2.96 -5.80 19.00
CA LEU A 222 2.20 -4.57 19.23
C LEU A 222 0.85 -4.85 19.88
N TRP A 223 0.18 -5.93 19.48
CA TRP A 223 -1.08 -6.29 20.11
C TRP A 223 -0.87 -6.63 21.60
N PHE A 224 0.13 -7.43 21.92
CA PHE A 224 0.49 -7.67 23.30
C PHE A 224 0.77 -6.36 24.06
N LYS A 225 1.56 -5.45 23.47
CA LYS A 225 1.88 -4.15 24.08
C LYS A 225 0.67 -3.24 24.24
N SER A 226 -0.29 -3.29 23.33
CA SER A 226 -1.50 -2.48 23.40
C SER A 226 -2.43 -2.90 24.57
N GLU A 227 -2.29 -4.12 25.07
CA GLU A 227 -3.03 -4.58 26.25
C GLU A 227 -2.22 -4.42 27.56
N GLU A 228 -0.92 -4.09 27.47
CA GLU A 228 -0.12 -3.68 28.62
C GLU A 228 -0.32 -2.18 28.89
N ARG A 229 -0.28 -1.77 30.14
CA ARG A 229 -0.31 -0.36 30.57
C ARG A 229 -1.36 0.51 29.84
N ASN A 230 -2.54 -0.04 29.58
CA ASN A 230 -3.61 0.63 28.85
C ASN A 230 -3.21 1.13 27.45
N GLY A 231 -2.31 0.43 26.78
CA GLY A 231 -1.85 0.77 25.43
C GLY A 231 -0.70 1.77 25.37
N THR A 232 -0.20 2.27 26.48
CA THR A 232 0.95 3.20 26.51
C THR A 232 2.25 2.46 26.28
N ILE A 233 2.96 2.84 25.23
CA ILE A 233 4.26 2.28 24.85
C ILE A 233 5.34 3.38 25.01
N ALA A 234 6.24 3.18 25.98
CA ALA A 234 7.39 4.06 26.19
C ALA A 234 8.55 3.61 25.31
N ILE A 235 8.85 4.39 24.27
CA ILE A 235 10.00 4.16 23.38
C ILE A 235 11.21 4.86 24.03
N PRO A 236 12.34 4.19 24.27
CA PRO A 236 13.50 4.79 24.90
C PRO A 236 13.99 6.04 24.16
N GLY A 237 14.08 7.17 24.89
CA GLY A 237 14.53 8.46 24.34
C GLY A 237 13.54 9.17 23.41
N LYS A 238 12.28 8.74 23.41
CA LYS A 238 11.18 9.31 22.62
C LYS A 238 9.98 9.61 23.50
N THR A 239 9.02 10.36 22.92
CA THR A 239 7.71 10.57 23.53
C THR A 239 6.94 9.25 23.62
N GLU A 240 6.16 9.10 24.68
CA GLU A 240 5.25 7.96 24.81
C GLU A 240 4.18 7.97 23.73
N VAL A 241 3.77 6.77 23.32
CA VAL A 241 2.79 6.56 22.27
C VAL A 241 1.67 5.69 22.83
N GLU A 242 0.43 6.08 22.59
CA GLU A 242 -0.71 5.22 22.88
C GLU A 242 -1.14 4.48 21.63
N LEU A 243 -1.24 3.15 21.72
CA LEU A 243 -1.62 2.31 20.58
C LEU A 243 -2.70 1.33 21.02
N THR A 244 -3.79 1.28 20.24
CA THR A 244 -4.92 0.39 20.50
C THR A 244 -5.28 -0.38 19.24
N PHE A 245 -5.56 -1.67 19.39
CA PHE A 245 -6.12 -2.50 18.33
C PHE A 245 -7.62 -2.31 18.28
N GLU A 246 -8.15 -1.96 17.11
CA GLU A 246 -9.58 -1.70 16.94
C GLU A 246 -10.24 -2.71 16.00
N LYS A 247 -11.37 -3.22 16.41
CA LYS A 247 -12.41 -3.90 15.62
C LYS A 247 -12.01 -5.05 14.70
N ARG A 248 -10.78 -5.08 14.13
CA ARG A 248 -10.39 -6.10 13.17
C ARG A 248 -8.93 -6.47 13.28
N VAL A 249 -8.70 -7.77 13.44
CA VAL A 249 -7.37 -8.39 13.35
C VAL A 249 -7.48 -9.60 12.42
N VAL A 250 -6.54 -9.73 11.49
CA VAL A 250 -6.43 -10.90 10.60
C VAL A 250 -5.12 -11.61 10.94
N LEU A 251 -5.24 -12.90 11.26
CA LEU A 251 -4.10 -13.77 11.56
C LEU A 251 -3.98 -14.82 10.48
N GLU A 252 -2.75 -15.22 10.19
CA GLU A 252 -2.44 -16.24 9.18
C GLU A 252 -1.31 -17.14 9.66
N SER A 253 -1.39 -18.42 9.30
CA SER A 253 -0.27 -19.34 9.47
C SER A 253 0.83 -18.97 8.46
N GLY A 254 2.09 -18.91 8.93
CA GLY A 254 3.25 -18.58 8.09
C GLY A 254 3.84 -19.74 7.31
N GLU A 255 3.33 -20.96 7.47
CA GLU A 255 3.95 -22.19 6.98
C GLU A 255 2.95 -23.12 6.28
N GLY A 256 3.36 -23.67 5.13
CA GLY A 256 2.67 -24.74 4.41
C GLY A 256 1.94 -24.32 3.13
N GLU A 257 1.59 -25.33 2.31
CA GLU A 257 0.82 -25.13 1.05
C GLU A 257 -0.59 -24.55 1.26
N TYR A 258 -1.10 -24.61 2.49
CA TYR A 258 -2.43 -24.11 2.86
C TYR A 258 -2.28 -23.08 3.98
N ALA A 259 -2.34 -21.79 3.60
CA ALA A 259 -2.39 -20.70 4.56
C ALA A 259 -3.79 -20.64 5.20
N GLU A 260 -3.88 -21.00 6.47
CA GLU A 260 -5.10 -20.80 7.25
C GLU A 260 -5.20 -19.37 7.75
N THR A 261 -6.29 -18.69 7.40
CA THR A 261 -6.58 -17.32 7.81
C THR A 261 -7.71 -17.29 8.84
N VAL A 262 -7.50 -16.58 9.94
CA VAL A 262 -8.52 -16.28 10.96
C VAL A 262 -8.74 -14.77 11.00
N ALA A 263 -9.97 -14.33 10.76
CA ALA A 263 -10.36 -12.92 10.85
C ALA A 263 -11.23 -12.72 12.07
N CYS A 264 -10.72 -12.02 13.08
CA CYS A 264 -11.47 -11.63 14.26
C CYS A 264 -12.03 -10.23 14.07
N GLN A 265 -13.35 -10.06 14.30
CA GLN A 265 -14.03 -8.79 14.15
C GLN A 265 -15.02 -8.59 15.29
N GLY A 266 -14.97 -7.46 16.00
CA GLY A 266 -15.89 -7.15 17.10
C GLY A 266 -15.77 -5.73 17.64
N LEU A 267 -16.78 -5.27 18.38
CA LEU A 267 -16.86 -3.91 18.95
C LEU A 267 -16.02 -3.73 20.21
N HIS A 268 -15.81 -4.80 20.97
CA HIS A 268 -14.94 -4.83 22.15
C HIS A 268 -14.09 -6.09 21.99
N ALA A 269 -12.82 -5.88 21.73
CA ALA A 269 -11.93 -6.95 21.31
C ALA A 269 -11.45 -7.80 22.49
N ASP A 270 -12.35 -8.52 23.14
CA ASP A 270 -11.96 -9.75 23.81
C ASP A 270 -11.71 -10.81 22.73
N LEU A 271 -10.59 -10.61 21.98
CA LEU A 271 -10.26 -11.44 20.83
C LEU A 271 -9.67 -12.78 21.30
N ARG A 272 -10.41 -13.52 22.15
CA ARG A 272 -9.99 -14.83 22.66
C ARG A 272 -9.66 -15.79 21.55
N GLU A 273 -10.43 -15.75 20.45
CA GLU A 273 -10.18 -16.56 19.25
C GLU A 273 -8.84 -16.19 18.59
N GLY A 274 -8.51 -14.91 18.55
CA GLY A 274 -7.22 -14.43 18.02
C GLY A 274 -6.05 -14.86 18.91
N LYS A 275 -6.19 -14.77 20.25
CA LYS A 275 -5.17 -15.29 21.17
C LYS A 275 -5.01 -16.80 21.05
N ALA A 276 -6.10 -17.55 20.83
CA ALA A 276 -6.05 -18.98 20.55
C ALA A 276 -5.27 -19.27 19.24
N ALA A 277 -5.55 -18.51 18.18
CA ALA A 277 -4.84 -18.63 16.90
C ALA A 277 -3.33 -18.34 17.03
N ILE A 278 -2.93 -17.35 17.85
CA ILE A 278 -1.50 -17.10 18.12
C ILE A 278 -0.87 -18.28 18.87
N ARG A 279 -1.58 -18.92 19.80
CA ARG A 279 -1.08 -20.15 20.47
C ARG A 279 -0.85 -21.30 19.52
N GLU A 280 -1.63 -21.37 18.43
CA GLU A 280 -1.47 -22.33 17.34
C GLU A 280 -0.38 -21.93 16.31
N GLY A 281 0.36 -20.85 16.56
CA GLY A 281 1.47 -20.41 15.72
C GLY A 281 1.10 -19.38 14.64
N LYS A 282 -0.18 -18.97 14.54
CA LYS A 282 -0.57 -17.91 13.60
C LYS A 282 -0.03 -16.56 14.07
N LYS A 283 0.28 -15.69 13.11
CA LYS A 283 0.80 -14.33 13.35
C LYS A 283 -0.17 -13.29 12.79
N VAL A 284 -0.20 -12.11 13.37
CA VAL A 284 -1.06 -11.02 12.89
C VAL A 284 -0.53 -10.50 11.55
N ARG A 285 -1.35 -10.65 10.51
CA ARG A 285 -1.07 -10.18 9.15
C ARG A 285 -1.59 -8.77 8.89
N GLU A 286 -2.80 -8.48 9.40
CA GLU A 286 -3.42 -7.17 9.26
C GLU A 286 -4.08 -6.79 10.59
N ALA A 287 -3.98 -5.52 10.96
CA ALA A 287 -4.66 -4.99 12.13
C ALA A 287 -5.18 -3.57 11.89
N ARG A 288 -6.38 -3.28 12.39
CA ARG A 288 -6.88 -1.92 12.53
C ARG A 288 -6.31 -1.33 13.80
N LEU A 289 -5.57 -0.23 13.66
CA LEU A 289 -4.85 0.44 14.73
C LEU A 289 -5.38 1.85 14.93
N ARG A 290 -5.41 2.26 16.19
CA ARG A 290 -5.50 3.65 16.61
C ARG A 290 -4.18 4.01 17.28
N LEU A 291 -3.54 5.04 16.78
CA LEU A 291 -2.29 5.60 17.26
C LEU A 291 -2.57 7.00 17.80
N GLU A 292 -2.11 7.29 19.01
CA GLU A 292 -2.21 8.62 19.60
C GLU A 292 -0.80 9.06 20.08
N LYS A 293 -0.42 10.29 19.74
CA LYS A 293 0.86 10.88 20.10
C LYS A 293 0.74 12.39 20.15
N ASP A 294 1.23 13.01 21.22
CA ASP A 294 1.25 14.46 21.41
C ASP A 294 -0.13 15.15 21.23
N GLY A 295 -1.23 14.42 21.49
CA GLY A 295 -2.61 14.90 21.33
C GLY A 295 -3.21 14.64 19.94
N ASP A 296 -2.42 14.25 18.96
CA ASP A 296 -2.87 13.85 17.64
C ASP A 296 -3.27 12.39 17.58
N ARG A 297 -4.30 12.10 16.77
CA ARG A 297 -4.87 10.76 16.65
C ARG A 297 -4.99 10.30 15.19
N TRP A 298 -4.45 9.13 14.91
CA TRP A 298 -4.55 8.43 13.63
C TRP A 298 -5.29 7.11 13.77
N GLU A 299 -6.07 6.76 12.76
CA GLU A 299 -6.71 5.44 12.65
C GLU A 299 -6.38 4.85 11.28
N PHE A 300 -5.78 3.66 11.24
CA PHE A 300 -5.43 3.01 9.98
C PHE A 300 -5.39 1.49 10.12
N THR A 301 -5.47 0.79 9.00
CA THR A 301 -5.14 -0.63 8.94
C THR A 301 -3.70 -0.78 8.46
N LEU A 302 -2.86 -1.46 9.24
CA LEU A 302 -1.52 -1.83 8.83
C LEU A 302 -1.53 -3.25 8.29
N LYS A 303 -1.00 -3.43 7.07
CA LYS A 303 -0.73 -4.73 6.45
C LYS A 303 0.75 -5.05 6.63
N ALA A 304 1.05 -6.10 7.39
CA ALA A 304 2.40 -6.43 7.81
C ALA A 304 3.34 -6.71 6.63
N ASP A 305 2.95 -7.62 5.74
CA ASP A 305 3.83 -8.24 4.73
C ASP A 305 4.58 -7.22 3.85
N ARG A 306 3.95 -6.09 3.56
CA ARG A 306 4.53 -5.00 2.76
C ARG A 306 4.54 -3.66 3.50
N PHE A 307 4.28 -3.66 4.80
CA PHE A 307 4.20 -2.48 5.66
C PHE A 307 3.35 -1.35 5.06
N GLN A 308 2.14 -1.72 4.58
CA GLN A 308 1.23 -0.84 3.85
C GLN A 308 0.14 -0.29 4.76
N PHE A 309 -0.23 0.96 4.52
CA PHE A 309 -1.24 1.67 5.30
C PHE A 309 -2.54 1.79 4.50
N GLN A 310 -3.65 1.34 5.07
CA GLN A 310 -4.96 1.38 4.44
C GLN A 310 -5.94 2.19 5.26
N SER A 311 -6.70 3.05 4.56
CA SER A 311 -7.78 3.88 5.14
C SER A 311 -7.30 4.68 6.36
N MET A 312 -6.10 5.28 6.26
CA MET A 312 -5.54 6.12 7.31
C MET A 312 -6.35 7.42 7.40
N LYS A 313 -6.97 7.62 8.57
CA LYS A 313 -7.56 8.89 8.95
C LYS A 313 -6.51 9.70 9.69
N LEU A 314 -6.32 10.93 9.28
CA LEU A 314 -5.45 11.89 9.96
C LEU A 314 -6.23 12.66 11.03
N PRO A 315 -5.54 13.30 11.98
CA PRO A 315 -6.11 14.34 12.81
C PRO A 315 -6.81 15.41 11.97
N GLN A 316 -7.66 16.20 12.58
CA GLN A 316 -8.34 17.30 11.86
C GLN A 316 -7.32 18.35 11.43
N THR A 317 -7.36 18.70 10.15
CA THR A 317 -6.53 19.74 9.54
C THR A 317 -7.41 20.86 9.02
N GLY A 318 -6.92 22.10 9.09
CA GLY A 318 -7.58 23.28 8.53
C GLY A 318 -7.12 23.63 7.11
N GLY A 319 -7.69 24.66 6.51
CA GLY A 319 -7.16 25.34 5.31
C GLY A 319 -7.33 24.64 3.96
N LEU A 320 -7.79 23.38 3.90
CA LEU A 320 -7.87 22.63 2.63
C LEU A 320 -8.95 23.12 1.65
N ASP A 321 -9.99 23.72 2.17
CA ASP A 321 -11.07 24.32 1.36
C ASP A 321 -10.79 25.83 1.05
N ALA A 322 -9.65 26.37 1.53
CA ALA A 322 -9.18 27.72 1.25
C ALA A 322 -8.45 27.81 -0.11
N GLU A 323 -7.98 28.99 -0.47
CA GLU A 323 -7.21 29.24 -1.69
C GLU A 323 -5.82 29.81 -1.34
N GLY A 324 -4.87 29.71 -2.27
CA GLY A 324 -3.54 30.30 -2.14
C GLY A 324 -2.69 29.69 -1.01
N GLU A 325 -2.02 30.54 -0.25
CA GLU A 325 -1.06 30.17 0.81
C GLU A 325 -1.72 29.36 1.95
N GLU A 326 -2.96 29.66 2.29
CA GLU A 326 -3.69 28.95 3.34
C GLU A 326 -3.98 27.49 2.95
N LYS A 327 -4.28 27.25 1.67
CA LYS A 327 -4.43 25.90 1.13
C LYS A 327 -3.10 25.14 1.12
N GLU A 328 -2.01 25.79 0.70
CA GLU A 328 -0.67 25.20 0.74
C GLU A 328 -0.29 24.82 2.18
N GLY A 329 -0.58 25.69 3.15
CA GLY A 329 -0.39 25.39 4.58
C GLY A 329 -1.15 24.15 5.01
N GLY A 330 -2.42 24.01 4.63
CA GLY A 330 -3.23 22.83 4.93
C GLY A 330 -2.70 21.54 4.29
N ILE A 331 -2.15 21.61 3.08
CA ILE A 331 -1.50 20.46 2.43
C ILE A 331 -0.23 20.06 3.17
N LEU A 332 0.61 21.03 3.53
CA LEU A 332 1.85 20.78 4.29
C LEU A 332 1.56 20.19 5.67
N GLU A 333 0.52 20.67 6.36
CA GLU A 333 0.08 20.11 7.63
C GLU A 333 -0.32 18.64 7.48
N ARG A 334 -1.09 18.29 6.44
CA ARG A 334 -1.44 16.88 6.18
C ARG A 334 -0.22 16.01 5.88
N ILE A 335 0.73 16.52 5.10
CA ILE A 335 1.99 15.81 4.82
C ILE A 335 2.75 15.58 6.12
N TYR A 336 2.89 16.60 6.96
CA TYR A 336 3.54 16.50 8.27
C TYR A 336 2.89 15.43 9.16
N LEU A 337 1.56 15.37 9.20
CA LEU A 337 0.83 14.35 9.96
C LEU A 337 1.05 12.94 9.41
N VAL A 338 1.14 12.77 8.08
CA VAL A 338 1.50 11.49 7.47
C VAL A 338 2.92 11.10 7.84
N GLU A 339 3.90 12.00 7.71
CA GLU A 339 5.29 11.76 8.09
C GLU A 339 5.44 11.40 9.58
N THR A 340 4.70 12.09 10.44
CA THR A 340 4.69 11.82 11.89
C THR A 340 4.19 10.41 12.18
N ALA A 341 3.10 9.97 11.56
CA ALA A 341 2.60 8.60 11.72
C ALA A 341 3.62 7.57 11.21
N LEU A 342 4.19 7.78 10.03
CA LEU A 342 5.20 6.89 9.45
C LEU A 342 6.43 6.76 10.34
N LYS A 343 6.97 7.89 10.76
CA LYS A 343 8.13 7.95 11.67
C LYS A 343 7.85 7.25 13.00
N THR A 344 6.67 7.44 13.56
CA THR A 344 6.27 6.79 14.81
C THR A 344 6.19 5.28 14.65
N MET A 345 5.64 4.79 13.54
CA MET A 345 5.59 3.36 13.24
C MET A 345 6.98 2.76 12.99
N ASP A 346 7.88 3.51 12.36
CA ASP A 346 9.28 3.10 12.19
C ASP A 346 10.04 3.06 13.54
N GLU A 347 9.80 4.02 14.42
CA GLU A 347 10.36 4.04 15.78
C GLU A 347 9.87 2.86 16.63
N LEU A 348 8.56 2.53 16.53
CA LEU A 348 7.98 1.35 17.17
C LEU A 348 8.59 0.05 16.63
N PHE A 349 8.78 -0.04 15.31
CA PHE A 349 9.43 -1.20 14.70
C PHE A 349 10.88 -1.34 15.12
N ALA A 350 11.64 -0.26 15.14
CA ALA A 350 13.03 -0.25 15.62
C ALA A 350 13.13 -0.67 17.10
N PHE A 351 12.19 -0.21 17.93
CA PHE A 351 12.11 -0.62 19.33
C PHE A 351 11.79 -2.12 19.46
N PHE A 352 10.79 -2.63 18.74
CA PHE A 352 10.51 -4.06 18.65
C PHE A 352 11.77 -4.85 18.26
N LEU A 353 12.43 -4.42 17.17
CA LEU A 353 13.62 -5.10 16.66
C LEU A 353 14.75 -5.16 17.67
N SER A 354 14.99 -4.06 18.39
CA SER A 354 15.99 -4.01 19.45
C SER A 354 15.70 -5.03 20.57
N ARG A 355 14.43 -5.21 20.92
CA ARG A 355 13.99 -6.22 21.91
C ARG A 355 14.08 -7.63 21.33
N ARG A 356 13.62 -7.83 20.10
CA ARG A 356 13.59 -9.12 19.42
C ARG A 356 14.99 -9.75 19.25
N LEU A 357 15.98 -8.89 19.00
CA LEU A 357 17.39 -9.30 18.82
C LEU A 357 18.16 -9.37 20.13
N SER A 358 17.59 -8.98 21.26
CA SER A 358 18.26 -9.01 22.56
C SER A 358 18.10 -10.36 23.29
N ALA A 359 19.01 -10.67 24.20
CA ALA A 359 18.89 -11.83 25.08
C ALA A 359 17.62 -11.76 25.97
N GLN A 360 17.14 -10.57 26.26
CA GLN A 360 15.95 -10.32 27.07
C GLN A 360 14.66 -10.80 26.37
N TRP A 361 14.68 -11.00 25.04
CA TRP A 361 13.52 -11.56 24.33
C TRP A 361 13.11 -12.91 24.90
N ALA A 362 14.04 -13.82 25.02
CA ALA A 362 13.77 -15.17 25.54
C ALA A 362 13.47 -15.18 27.04
N SER A 363 14.19 -14.35 27.83
CA SER A 363 14.10 -14.35 29.30
C SER A 363 12.93 -13.53 29.85
N GLU A 364 12.51 -12.46 29.18
CA GLU A 364 11.50 -11.52 29.67
C GLU A 364 10.26 -11.46 28.78
N GLU A 365 10.42 -11.21 27.47
CA GLU A 365 9.27 -10.94 26.57
C GLU A 365 8.45 -12.22 26.32
N ILE A 366 9.07 -13.35 25.99
CA ILE A 366 8.35 -14.61 25.73
C ILE A 366 7.50 -15.04 26.94
N PRO A 367 8.01 -15.05 28.18
CA PRO A 367 7.19 -15.41 29.34
C PRO A 367 5.97 -14.50 29.53
N ARG A 368 6.15 -13.17 29.33
CA ARG A 368 5.08 -12.17 29.43
C ARG A 368 4.00 -12.38 28.36
N VAL A 369 4.43 -12.60 27.10
CA VAL A 369 3.51 -12.91 26.00
C VAL A 369 2.76 -14.21 26.27
N LYS A 370 3.44 -15.26 26.74
CA LYS A 370 2.77 -16.54 27.11
C LYS A 370 1.75 -16.36 28.23
N THR A 371 2.02 -15.47 29.18
CA THR A 371 1.07 -15.16 30.26
C THR A 371 -0.13 -14.39 29.70
N TRP A 372 0.09 -13.38 28.88
CA TRP A 372 -0.95 -12.62 28.19
C TRP A 372 -1.86 -13.49 27.33
N LEU A 373 -1.32 -14.49 26.66
CA LEU A 373 -2.12 -15.44 25.86
C LEU A 373 -3.00 -16.36 26.69
N LYS A 374 -2.71 -16.56 27.99
CA LYS A 374 -3.50 -17.41 28.88
C LYS A 374 -4.71 -16.69 29.47
N GLY A 375 -4.62 -15.38 29.66
CA GLY A 375 -5.70 -14.51 30.16
C GLY A 375 -6.55 -13.99 29.09
#